data_e41dbb8c4adf366763e5fb47d65b2f88
#
_entry.id   e41dbb8c4adf366763e5fb47d65b2f88
#
_cell.length_a   1.000
_cell.length_b   1.000
_cell.length_c   1.000
_cell.angle_alpha   90.00
_cell.angle_beta   90.00
_cell.angle_gamma   90.00
#
_symmetry.space_group_name_H-M   'P 1'
#
loop_
_entity.id
_entity.type
_entity.pdbx_description
1 polymer ?
#
loop_
_entity_poly.entity_id
_entity_poly.type
_entity_poly.pdbx_seq_one_letter_code
_entity_poly.pdbx_strand_id
1 'polypeptide(L)'
;MSTIPISRTNSGGKVKGFWTPIPPKFPRIFFLLPLFCLSSLAVAQTNLSSYTPGSTYWGRNNYTEYIAGNMPLIISAPHGGDDYPSELPNRTNTSTYTVTTDPDLWTANLARAIRTACSNRYGRYPHVIICNVHRAKVDCNREIVEGAQNNTNTQTVWKEFHAYINIARQQVTNTYGRGLYIDLHGHGHPIQKNEIGYDLSDSDMFKTTFSTTDDNESSIHALSERSRQSFTDVVRGELSLGSLLEKRGYPCVPSVSSPNPGVSNGVTNAYFNGGYNTQTYGTSLANGGTIDTIQIECNYTNVRAKSSTSSYSEDVAVRANFASNLVASLEEYFKYHLEMTMDTQATPPPSVNSFSDKTILEDGFTSTSSINLASASNTFWGESSDPNIVDASGFIFGGSGTSRNLVVRPRANAYGSNVIVMVYQQATNGGVGTDWYYLTVDPVNDAPIFPSLSNRTINPGVSLTIPAIATDVEGASLGYALVSGPAGCSVNPSTGTFTWRPTIAQSGVTYPVAIRATESGTGGLSSTLNFQTTVNSATAPQVSTSWISGDAQSSPQVQLSMNGQLGPDYLVWASEDLVNWFNLGTATPTTFPFVWTDANASQYPKRFYQIRLGP
;
A
#
# COMPACT_ATOMS: atom_id res chain seq x y z
N MET A 1 -4.08 -12.10 66.47
CA MET A 1 -2.90 -12.34 67.29
C MET A 1 -1.73 -11.85 66.44
N SER A 2 -1.32 -10.65 66.68
CA SER A 2 -0.15 -10.20 67.51
C SER A 2 1.14 -10.70 66.89
N THR A 3 2.19 -9.98 66.59
CA THR A 3 2.69 -8.64 66.99
C THR A 3 4.02 -8.42 66.23
N ILE A 4 4.29 -7.20 65.94
CA ILE A 4 5.61 -6.56 65.60
C ILE A 4 6.55 -6.74 66.82
N PRO A 5 7.92 -6.47 66.83
CA PRO A 5 8.72 -5.56 66.01
C PRO A 5 10.28 -5.78 66.00
N ILE A 6 11.00 -4.86 65.25
CA ILE A 6 12.30 -4.14 65.59
C ILE A 6 13.60 -4.97 65.45
N SER A 7 14.78 -4.53 64.95
CA SER A 7 15.44 -3.25 64.68
C SER A 7 16.88 -3.46 64.16
N ARG A 8 17.41 -2.48 63.39
CA ARG A 8 18.81 -1.97 63.36
C ARG A 8 19.97 -2.95 63.10
N THR A 9 20.98 -2.63 62.26
CA THR A 9 21.86 -1.46 62.20
C THR A 9 22.77 -1.46 60.95
N ASN A 10 23.01 -0.29 60.41
CA ASN A 10 24.19 0.36 59.81
C ASN A 10 25.39 -0.42 59.32
N SER A 11 25.78 -0.14 58.06
CA SER A 11 27.05 0.50 57.61
C SER A 11 27.10 0.41 56.08
N GLY A 12 27.20 1.37 55.26
CA GLY A 12 28.18 2.46 55.23
C GLY A 12 28.91 2.35 53.89
N GLY A 13 28.49 3.16 52.84
CA GLY A 13 29.17 3.20 51.54
C GLY A 13 28.56 4.26 50.64
N LYS A 14 29.11 5.50 50.73
CA LYS A 14 28.69 6.61 49.87
C LYS A 14 29.21 6.44 48.47
N VAL A 15 28.34 6.39 47.48
CA VAL A 15 28.66 6.76 46.10
C VAL A 15 27.81 7.98 45.77
N LYS A 16 28.47 9.08 45.46
CA LYS A 16 27.85 10.38 45.08
C LYS A 16 27.33 10.26 43.66
N GLY A 17 26.02 10.16 43.48
CA GLY A 17 25.35 10.49 42.24
C GLY A 17 24.89 11.94 42.33
N PHE A 18 25.36 12.79 41.41
CA PHE A 18 24.88 14.16 41.24
C PHE A 18 23.51 14.14 40.60
N TRP A 19 22.51 14.40 41.39
CA TRP A 19 21.20 14.86 40.92
C TRP A 19 21.16 16.36 41.05
N THR A 20 21.11 17.12 39.95
CA THR A 20 20.73 18.52 39.95
C THR A 20 19.22 18.61 39.93
N PRO A 21 18.59 19.31 40.87
CA PRO A 21 17.15 19.51 40.85
C PRO A 21 16.76 20.50 39.74
N ILE A 22 15.76 20.14 38.97
CA ILE A 22 15.06 21.04 38.03
C ILE A 22 14.48 22.20 38.83
N PRO A 23 14.72 23.46 38.46
CA PRO A 23 14.13 24.59 39.14
C PRO A 23 12.61 24.64 38.92
N PRO A 24 11.83 25.12 39.92
CA PRO A 24 10.39 25.20 39.82
C PRO A 24 9.95 26.19 38.73
N LYS A 25 8.92 25.80 37.95
CA LYS A 25 8.25 26.67 36.98
C LYS A 25 7.77 27.96 37.63
N PHE A 26 8.32 29.09 37.25
CA PHE A 26 7.80 30.43 37.64
C PHE A 26 6.51 30.73 36.84
N PRO A 27 5.51 31.38 37.44
CA PRO A 27 4.32 31.83 36.72
C PRO A 27 4.71 32.93 35.73
N ARG A 28 4.26 32.77 34.47
CA ARG A 28 4.46 33.77 33.42
C ARG A 28 3.68 35.04 33.76
N ILE A 29 4.40 36.12 34.06
CA ILE A 29 3.87 37.47 34.16
C ILE A 29 3.77 38.01 32.73
N PHE A 30 2.57 38.47 32.35
CA PHE A 30 2.36 39.20 31.10
C PHE A 30 3.14 40.49 31.11
N PHE A 31 4.21 40.57 30.34
CA PHE A 31 4.86 41.86 30.04
C PHE A 31 4.28 42.41 28.73
N LEU A 32 3.58 43.52 28.82
CA LEU A 32 3.32 44.41 27.70
C LEU A 32 4.67 44.88 27.14
N LEU A 33 5.02 44.44 25.92
CA LEU A 33 6.22 44.92 25.23
C LEU A 33 6.05 46.40 24.85
N PRO A 34 7.00 47.28 25.23
CA PRO A 34 7.07 48.63 24.66
C PRO A 34 7.60 48.54 23.22
N LEU A 35 6.96 49.31 22.36
CA LEU A 35 7.34 49.53 20.97
C LEU A 35 8.75 50.15 20.92
N PHE A 36 9.81 49.35 20.74
CA PHE A 36 11.16 49.88 20.56
C PHE A 36 11.44 50.14 19.08
N CYS A 37 11.85 51.38 18.82
CA CYS A 37 12.29 51.95 17.57
C CYS A 37 13.40 51.12 16.93
N LEU A 38 13.14 50.51 15.75
CA LEU A 38 14.10 49.77 14.94
C LEU A 38 15.02 50.75 14.19
N SER A 39 16.24 50.95 14.70
CA SER A 39 17.32 51.57 13.93
C SER A 39 17.91 50.54 12.95
N SER A 40 17.88 50.90 11.68
CA SER A 40 18.48 50.32 10.48
C SER A 40 19.63 49.31 10.70
N LEU A 41 19.27 48.04 10.66
CA LEU A 41 20.09 46.92 10.20
C LEU A 41 19.56 46.56 8.82
N ALA A 42 20.45 46.19 7.89
CA ALA A 42 20.04 45.66 6.59
C ALA A 42 19.23 44.38 6.83
N VAL A 43 17.94 44.52 7.07
CA VAL A 43 16.99 43.44 7.28
C VAL A 43 16.71 42.86 5.92
N ALA A 44 16.71 41.53 5.82
CA ALA A 44 16.18 40.81 4.71
C ALA A 44 14.92 41.51 4.19
N GLN A 45 14.84 41.71 2.90
CA GLN A 45 13.84 42.51 2.22
C GLN A 45 12.42 42.02 2.60
N THR A 46 11.66 42.86 3.29
CA THR A 46 10.32 42.53 3.84
C THR A 46 9.22 42.42 2.77
N ASN A 47 9.56 42.60 1.49
CA ASN A 47 8.61 42.48 0.40
C ASN A 47 8.55 41.02 -0.10
N LEU A 48 7.51 40.27 0.33
CA LEU A 48 7.28 38.88 -0.03
C LEU A 48 7.22 38.60 -1.54
N SER A 49 6.85 39.59 -2.35
CA SER A 49 6.79 39.49 -3.82
C SER A 49 8.16 39.49 -4.50
N SER A 50 9.25 39.74 -3.76
CA SER A 50 10.61 39.81 -4.32
C SER A 50 11.37 38.51 -4.41
N TYR A 51 10.84 37.41 -3.86
CA TYR A 51 11.49 36.12 -3.86
C TYR A 51 10.97 35.24 -5.00
N THR A 52 11.83 34.95 -5.97
CA THR A 52 11.50 34.08 -7.11
C THR A 52 11.64 32.61 -6.74
N PRO A 53 10.59 31.78 -6.90
CA PRO A 53 10.66 30.36 -6.59
C PRO A 53 11.81 29.65 -7.34
N GLY A 54 12.55 28.80 -6.62
CA GLY A 54 13.71 28.07 -7.12
C GLY A 54 15.03 28.85 -7.08
N SER A 55 14.97 30.20 -6.89
CA SER A 55 16.16 31.03 -6.77
C SER A 55 16.74 31.01 -5.36
N THR A 56 18.06 31.11 -5.26
CA THR A 56 18.78 31.17 -3.98
C THR A 56 19.09 32.59 -3.60
N TYR A 57 18.86 32.92 -2.35
CA TYR A 57 19.15 34.18 -1.70
C TYR A 57 20.10 33.94 -0.53
N TRP A 58 21.01 34.83 -0.31
CA TRP A 58 22.08 34.67 0.65
C TRP A 58 22.01 35.69 1.75
N GLY A 59 22.25 35.27 2.97
CA GLY A 59 22.57 36.12 4.06
C GLY A 59 24.03 36.66 3.95
N ARG A 60 24.45 37.34 5.00
CA ARG A 60 25.79 37.91 5.09
C ARG A 60 26.88 36.87 4.80
N ASN A 61 27.83 37.22 3.92
CA ASN A 61 28.96 36.37 3.56
C ASN A 61 28.57 34.93 3.09
N ASN A 62 27.35 34.76 2.64
CA ASN A 62 26.75 33.45 2.29
C ASN A 62 26.62 32.46 3.45
N TYR A 63 26.63 32.94 4.70
CA TYR A 63 26.53 32.11 5.88
C TYR A 63 25.14 31.49 6.10
N THR A 64 24.13 32.12 5.51
CA THR A 64 22.76 31.57 5.47
C THR A 64 22.31 31.52 4.03
N GLU A 65 21.76 30.38 3.64
CA GLU A 65 21.17 30.14 2.32
C GLU A 65 19.66 30.04 2.45
N TYR A 66 18.93 30.75 1.59
CA TYR A 66 17.50 30.62 1.44
C TYR A 66 17.17 30.34 -0.02
N ILE A 67 16.63 29.16 -0.31
CA ILE A 67 16.03 28.82 -1.60
C ILE A 67 14.54 29.07 -1.51
N ALA A 68 14.05 30.05 -2.26
CA ALA A 68 12.66 30.45 -2.22
C ALA A 68 11.76 29.34 -2.82
N GLY A 69 10.65 29.08 -2.18
CA GLY A 69 9.71 28.04 -2.57
C GLY A 69 8.40 28.59 -3.15
N ASN A 70 7.60 27.66 -3.67
CA ASN A 70 6.21 27.84 -4.08
C ASN A 70 5.36 26.59 -3.78
N MET A 71 5.70 25.91 -2.69
CA MET A 71 4.97 24.76 -2.14
C MET A 71 4.63 25.04 -0.67
N PRO A 72 3.61 24.40 -0.10
CA PRO A 72 3.27 24.53 1.32
C PRO A 72 4.24 23.73 2.24
N LEU A 73 5.49 23.63 1.85
CA LEU A 73 6.54 22.88 2.53
C LEU A 73 7.77 23.76 2.77
N ILE A 74 8.25 23.76 4.01
CA ILE A 74 9.46 24.44 4.44
C ILE A 74 10.43 23.41 4.99
N ILE A 75 11.71 23.49 4.62
CA ILE A 75 12.79 22.64 5.12
C ILE A 75 13.87 23.53 5.69
N SER A 76 14.34 23.27 6.91
CA SER A 76 15.55 23.89 7.43
C SER A 76 16.63 22.86 7.72
N ALA A 77 17.88 23.29 7.69
CA ALA A 77 19.05 22.53 8.12
C ALA A 77 19.97 23.46 8.94
N PRO A 78 19.74 23.54 10.27
CA PRO A 78 20.45 24.51 11.13
C PRO A 78 21.90 24.11 11.44
N HIS A 79 22.26 22.83 11.29
CA HIS A 79 23.54 22.27 11.76
C HIS A 79 24.39 21.60 10.67
N GLY A 80 23.94 21.66 9.41
CA GLY A 80 24.57 20.94 8.30
C GLY A 80 25.74 21.67 7.63
N GLY A 81 26.06 22.89 8.07
CA GLY A 81 27.14 23.69 7.51
C GLY A 81 28.52 23.32 8.05
N ASP A 82 29.54 23.52 7.22
CA ASP A 82 30.96 23.24 7.50
C ASP A 82 31.86 24.47 7.34
N ASP A 83 31.31 25.64 6.99
CA ASP A 83 32.06 26.91 6.98
C ASP A 83 32.59 27.26 8.37
N TYR A 84 33.88 27.51 8.47
CA TYR A 84 34.55 27.80 9.72
C TYR A 84 35.25 29.16 9.71
N PRO A 85 34.50 30.30 9.54
CA PRO A 85 35.10 31.63 9.38
C PRO A 85 35.79 32.09 10.64
N SER A 86 36.96 32.72 10.47
CA SER A 86 37.80 33.19 11.59
C SER A 86 37.19 34.39 12.34
N GLU A 87 36.34 35.18 11.66
CA GLU A 87 35.67 36.36 12.26
C GLU A 87 34.48 35.98 13.16
N LEU A 88 34.04 34.72 13.14
CA LEU A 88 33.07 34.19 14.08
C LEU A 88 33.79 33.39 15.18
N PRO A 89 33.70 33.77 16.46
CA PRO A 89 34.33 33.00 17.53
C PRO A 89 33.65 31.62 17.70
N ASN A 90 34.38 30.68 18.25
CA ASN A 90 33.77 29.43 18.69
C ASN A 90 32.85 29.70 19.88
N ARG A 91 31.70 29.05 19.90
CA ARG A 91 30.84 28.98 21.09
C ARG A 91 31.55 28.20 22.21
N THR A 92 31.34 28.65 23.44
CA THR A 92 31.97 28.04 24.60
C THR A 92 30.94 27.77 25.70
N ASN A 93 31.24 26.78 26.53
CA ASN A 93 30.44 26.51 27.72
C ASN A 93 30.38 27.70 28.64
N THR A 94 29.24 27.88 29.28
CA THR A 94 29.03 28.90 30.33
C THR A 94 28.58 28.23 31.62
N SER A 95 28.32 29.03 32.68
CA SER A 95 27.69 28.53 33.90
C SER A 95 26.23 28.09 33.70
N THR A 96 25.60 28.53 32.61
CA THR A 96 24.16 28.32 32.35
C THR A 96 23.88 27.22 31.39
N TYR A 97 24.76 27.00 30.39
CA TYR A 97 24.58 25.97 29.35
C TYR A 97 25.90 25.34 28.89
N THR A 98 25.79 24.10 28.43
CA THR A 98 26.89 23.38 27.79
C THR A 98 26.61 23.31 26.29
N VAL A 99 27.55 23.82 25.47
CA VAL A 99 27.38 23.88 24.01
C VAL A 99 27.68 22.53 23.36
N THR A 100 26.82 22.15 22.44
CA THR A 100 27.10 21.09 21.45
C THR A 100 27.75 21.73 20.24
N THR A 101 28.87 21.18 19.80
CA THR A 101 29.66 21.74 18.69
C THR A 101 29.71 20.82 17.47
N ASP A 102 29.34 19.56 17.62
CA ASP A 102 29.37 18.59 16.52
C ASP A 102 28.29 18.93 15.48
N PRO A 103 28.65 19.00 14.19
CA PRO A 103 27.70 19.28 13.13
C PRO A 103 26.89 18.03 12.77
N ASP A 104 25.70 18.27 12.23
CA ASP A 104 24.87 17.22 11.66
C ASP A 104 25.30 16.97 10.22
N LEU A 105 26.38 16.19 10.03
CA LEU A 105 27.03 16.00 8.75
C LEU A 105 26.05 15.65 7.62
N TRP A 106 26.17 16.33 6.48
CA TRP A 106 25.43 16.15 5.23
C TRP A 106 23.92 16.50 5.29
N THR A 107 23.39 17.07 6.37
CA THR A 107 21.98 17.49 6.42
C THR A 107 21.71 18.67 5.49
N ALA A 108 22.64 19.60 5.33
CA ALA A 108 22.56 20.67 4.33
C ALA A 108 22.44 20.09 2.89
N ASN A 109 23.25 19.09 2.58
CA ASN A 109 23.21 18.42 1.29
C ASN A 109 21.90 17.62 1.09
N LEU A 110 21.37 17.05 2.17
CA LEU A 110 20.08 16.35 2.15
C LEU A 110 18.93 17.33 1.93
N ALA A 111 18.94 18.51 2.56
CA ALA A 111 17.93 19.55 2.33
C ALA A 111 17.88 19.98 0.86
N ARG A 112 19.05 20.15 0.22
CA ARG A 112 19.15 20.43 -1.23
C ARG A 112 18.68 19.26 -2.08
N ALA A 113 18.90 18.00 -1.64
CA ALA A 113 18.40 16.80 -2.34
C ALA A 113 16.87 16.71 -2.26
N ILE A 114 16.26 17.04 -1.11
CA ILE A 114 14.80 17.11 -0.94
C ILE A 114 14.20 18.17 -1.87
N ARG A 115 14.82 19.35 -1.95
CA ARG A 115 14.42 20.40 -2.91
C ARG A 115 14.44 19.87 -4.35
N THR A 116 15.49 19.14 -4.72
CA THR A 116 15.63 18.56 -6.06
C THR A 116 14.58 17.48 -6.31
N ALA A 117 14.29 16.63 -5.34
CA ALA A 117 13.23 15.62 -5.45
C ALA A 117 11.84 16.25 -5.66
N CYS A 118 11.51 17.31 -4.93
CA CYS A 118 10.28 18.08 -5.15
C CYS A 118 10.22 18.69 -6.55
N SER A 119 11.31 19.32 -7.00
CA SER A 119 11.39 19.92 -8.34
C SER A 119 11.21 18.88 -9.44
N ASN A 120 11.84 17.72 -9.32
CA ASN A 120 11.73 16.64 -10.29
C ASN A 120 10.31 16.05 -10.35
N ARG A 121 9.64 15.96 -9.19
CA ARG A 121 8.31 15.35 -9.11
C ARG A 121 7.18 16.30 -9.53
N TYR A 122 7.27 17.59 -9.16
CA TYR A 122 6.18 18.55 -9.29
C TYR A 122 6.50 19.76 -10.17
N GLY A 123 7.77 19.95 -10.58
CA GLY A 123 8.21 21.21 -11.20
C GLY A 123 8.13 22.42 -10.25
N ARG A 124 8.07 22.17 -8.93
CA ARG A 124 7.87 23.17 -7.88
C ARG A 124 8.89 23.00 -6.77
N TYR A 125 9.02 23.99 -5.90
CA TYR A 125 10.08 24.08 -4.93
C TYR A 125 9.54 24.23 -3.51
N PRO A 126 10.00 23.46 -2.52
CA PRO A 126 9.84 23.79 -1.11
C PRO A 126 10.69 25.03 -0.79
N HIS A 127 10.37 25.72 0.28
CA HIS A 127 11.26 26.71 0.87
C HIS A 127 12.39 25.96 1.60
N VAL A 128 13.65 26.32 1.34
CA VAL A 128 14.79 25.66 2.00
C VAL A 128 15.68 26.70 2.65
N ILE A 129 15.97 26.54 3.94
CA ILE A 129 16.81 27.44 4.73
C ILE A 129 17.97 26.64 5.32
N ILE A 130 19.22 27.04 5.04
CA ILE A 130 20.41 26.32 5.47
C ILE A 130 21.35 27.28 6.20
N CYS A 131 21.83 26.88 7.35
CA CYS A 131 22.98 27.51 7.98
C CYS A 131 24.24 26.83 7.43
N ASN A 132 25.05 27.56 6.66
CA ASN A 132 26.30 27.04 6.08
C ASN A 132 27.46 27.09 7.09
N VAL A 133 27.30 27.84 8.18
CA VAL A 133 28.33 27.98 9.22
C VAL A 133 28.31 26.76 10.14
N HIS A 134 29.49 26.27 10.46
CA HIS A 134 29.69 25.14 11.37
C HIS A 134 29.06 25.39 12.75
N ARG A 135 28.42 24.39 13.33
CA ARG A 135 27.69 24.46 14.61
C ARG A 135 28.55 24.97 15.78
N ALA A 136 29.85 24.74 15.74
CA ALA A 136 30.77 25.32 16.76
C ALA A 136 30.81 26.86 16.78
N LYS A 137 30.37 27.50 15.71
CA LYS A 137 30.35 28.97 15.57
C LYS A 137 28.97 29.56 15.89
N VAL A 138 27.91 28.95 15.34
CA VAL A 138 26.52 29.36 15.55
C VAL A 138 25.62 28.12 15.62
N ASP A 139 24.65 28.12 16.53
CA ASP A 139 23.62 27.08 16.61
C ASP A 139 22.25 27.72 16.40
N CYS A 140 21.70 27.52 15.21
CA CYS A 140 20.41 28.07 14.82
C CYS A 140 19.22 27.24 15.35
N ASN A 141 19.46 26.20 16.15
CA ASN A 141 18.41 25.45 16.87
C ASN A 141 18.54 25.65 18.41
N ARG A 142 18.99 26.84 18.82
CA ARG A 142 19.03 27.27 20.22
C ARG A 142 18.59 28.72 20.29
N GLU A 143 18.18 29.19 21.48
CA GLU A 143 17.97 30.61 21.70
C GLU A 143 19.22 31.40 21.36
N ILE A 144 19.06 32.64 20.90
CA ILE A 144 20.17 33.50 20.42
C ILE A 144 21.29 33.67 21.46
N VAL A 145 20.93 33.65 22.74
CA VAL A 145 21.88 33.79 23.86
C VAL A 145 22.83 32.62 23.94
N GLU A 146 22.33 31.41 23.70
CA GLU A 146 23.15 30.17 23.62
C GLU A 146 23.72 29.96 22.21
N GLY A 147 22.89 30.14 21.18
CA GLY A 147 23.22 29.82 19.80
C GLY A 147 24.25 30.74 19.17
N ALA A 148 24.25 32.01 19.52
CA ALA A 148 25.16 33.03 18.98
C ALA A 148 25.99 33.73 20.06
N GLN A 149 25.69 33.46 21.30
CA GLN A 149 26.31 34.10 22.47
C GLN A 149 26.30 35.65 22.35
N ASN A 150 27.24 36.35 22.86
CA ASN A 150 27.28 37.81 22.82
C ASN A 150 28.04 38.38 21.61
N ASN A 151 28.23 37.64 20.56
CA ASN A 151 28.93 38.08 19.37
C ASN A 151 27.95 38.64 18.30
N THR A 152 28.07 39.91 17.98
CA THR A 152 27.16 40.60 17.04
C THR A 152 27.17 39.97 15.64
N ASN A 153 28.32 39.52 15.14
CA ASN A 153 28.43 38.90 13.83
C ASN A 153 27.72 37.56 13.82
N THR A 154 27.93 36.73 14.85
CA THR A 154 27.24 35.45 15.03
C THR A 154 25.74 35.64 15.22
N GLN A 155 25.33 36.66 16.02
CA GLN A 155 23.91 37.01 16.15
C GLN A 155 23.27 37.43 14.83
N THR A 156 24.04 38.06 13.93
CA THR A 156 23.52 38.41 12.59
C THR A 156 23.20 37.17 11.79
N VAL A 157 24.10 36.17 11.75
CA VAL A 157 23.84 34.89 11.08
C VAL A 157 22.60 34.21 11.64
N TRP A 158 22.48 34.13 12.97
CA TRP A 158 21.32 33.57 13.65
C TRP A 158 20.02 34.29 13.25
N LYS A 159 20.03 35.62 13.27
CA LYS A 159 18.86 36.46 12.91
C LYS A 159 18.46 36.29 11.45
N GLU A 160 19.41 36.20 10.52
CA GLU A 160 19.14 35.97 9.10
C GLU A 160 18.49 34.59 8.86
N PHE A 161 18.99 33.53 9.51
CA PHE A 161 18.41 32.20 9.42
C PHE A 161 16.94 32.22 9.86
N HIS A 162 16.64 32.78 11.03
CA HIS A 162 15.27 32.84 11.54
C HIS A 162 14.38 33.84 10.76
N ALA A 163 14.95 34.89 10.17
CA ALA A 163 14.22 35.80 9.29
C ALA A 163 13.74 35.07 8.03
N TYR A 164 14.58 34.22 7.41
CA TYR A 164 14.18 33.42 6.25
C TYR A 164 13.12 32.36 6.60
N ILE A 165 13.18 31.74 7.77
CA ILE A 165 12.10 30.85 8.23
C ILE A 165 10.78 31.64 8.32
N ASN A 166 10.79 32.83 8.93
CA ASN A 166 9.58 33.65 9.08
C ASN A 166 9.03 34.13 7.72
N ILE A 167 9.90 34.50 6.77
CA ILE A 167 9.51 34.83 5.39
C ILE A 167 8.84 33.65 4.74
N ALA A 168 9.43 32.45 4.80
CA ALA A 168 8.87 31.23 4.25
C ALA A 168 7.51 30.90 4.88
N ARG A 169 7.40 30.94 6.22
CA ARG A 169 6.14 30.71 6.94
C ARG A 169 5.06 31.68 6.52
N GLN A 170 5.39 32.97 6.41
CA GLN A 170 4.44 34.00 5.97
C GLN A 170 3.98 33.78 4.53
N GLN A 171 4.89 33.41 3.62
CA GLN A 171 4.53 33.08 2.24
C GLN A 171 3.60 31.86 2.18
N VAL A 172 3.92 30.78 2.90
CA VAL A 172 3.09 29.58 2.96
C VAL A 172 1.71 29.90 3.55
N THR A 173 1.65 30.63 4.68
CA THR A 173 0.38 31.02 5.29
C THR A 173 -0.46 31.87 4.35
N ASN A 174 0.14 32.89 3.72
CA ASN A 174 -0.58 33.79 2.80
C ASN A 174 -1.06 33.09 1.53
N THR A 175 -0.29 32.08 1.07
CA THR A 175 -0.58 31.38 -0.19
C THR A 175 -1.49 30.17 0.00
N TYR A 176 -1.32 29.42 1.07
CA TYR A 176 -2.00 28.13 1.25
C TYR A 176 -2.87 28.06 2.51
N GLY A 177 -2.77 29.07 3.39
CA GLY A 177 -3.47 29.09 4.67
C GLY A 177 -2.85 28.15 5.73
N ARG A 178 -2.18 27.08 5.32
CA ARG A 178 -1.53 26.09 6.17
C ARG A 178 -0.38 25.40 5.44
N GLY A 179 0.48 24.71 6.16
CA GLY A 179 1.62 24.00 5.60
C GLY A 179 2.42 23.24 6.64
N LEU A 180 3.52 22.64 6.20
CA LEU A 180 4.40 21.86 7.05
C LEU A 180 5.83 22.44 7.00
N TYR A 181 6.45 22.55 8.15
CA TYR A 181 7.86 22.89 8.31
C TYR A 181 8.61 21.69 8.88
N ILE A 182 9.61 21.20 8.16
CA ILE A 182 10.52 20.13 8.58
C ILE A 182 11.85 20.76 9.01
N ASP A 183 12.20 20.62 10.27
CA ASP A 183 13.52 20.97 10.80
C ASP A 183 14.43 19.74 10.70
N LEU A 184 15.39 19.78 9.78
CA LEU A 184 16.17 18.63 9.37
C LEU A 184 17.48 18.55 10.12
N HIS A 185 17.64 17.51 10.90
CA HIS A 185 18.79 17.22 11.75
C HIS A 185 19.42 15.86 11.41
N GLY A 186 20.44 15.52 12.17
CA GLY A 186 21.08 14.25 12.04
C GLY A 186 21.77 13.76 13.30
N HIS A 187 21.48 12.54 13.70
CA HIS A 187 22.04 11.92 14.90
C HIS A 187 23.08 10.85 14.57
N GLY A 188 23.87 10.52 15.60
CA GLY A 188 24.82 9.41 15.60
C GLY A 188 24.48 8.32 16.62
N HIS A 189 23.20 8.17 17.00
CA HIS A 189 22.80 7.16 17.98
C HIS A 189 23.08 5.73 17.45
N PRO A 190 23.40 4.78 18.34
CA PRO A 190 23.71 3.39 17.94
C PRO A 190 22.57 2.71 17.18
N ILE A 191 21.31 3.02 17.55
CA ILE A 191 20.12 2.51 16.87
C ILE A 191 19.86 3.38 15.64
N GLN A 192 20.09 2.82 14.48
CA GLN A 192 20.00 3.54 13.20
C GLN A 192 18.54 3.57 12.70
N LYS A 193 17.73 4.46 13.27
CA LYS A 193 16.37 4.81 12.85
C LYS A 193 16.28 6.32 12.67
N ASN A 194 15.43 6.79 11.77
CA ASN A 194 15.09 8.21 11.76
C ASN A 194 14.20 8.53 12.98
N GLU A 195 14.50 9.60 13.69
CA GLU A 195 13.73 10.02 14.86
C GLU A 195 12.87 11.21 14.47
N ILE A 196 11.56 11.10 14.73
CA ILE A 196 10.57 12.10 14.32
C ILE A 196 10.08 12.83 15.58
N GLY A 197 10.51 14.06 15.76
CA GLY A 197 10.23 14.87 16.94
C GLY A 197 9.01 15.76 16.77
N TYR A 198 8.14 15.74 17.78
CA TYR A 198 6.88 16.49 17.85
C TYR A 198 6.77 17.35 19.12
N ASP A 199 7.90 17.61 19.81
CA ASP A 199 8.00 18.21 21.14
C ASP A 199 7.33 17.39 22.27
N LEU A 200 7.11 16.10 22.06
CA LEU A 200 6.65 15.18 23.08
C LEU A 200 7.84 14.64 23.88
N SER A 201 7.74 14.62 25.20
CA SER A 201 8.83 14.12 26.03
C SER A 201 9.05 12.62 25.87
N ASP A 202 10.24 12.14 26.22
CA ASP A 202 10.56 10.70 26.22
C ASP A 202 9.55 9.88 27.05
N SER A 203 9.09 10.43 28.18
CA SER A 203 8.08 9.78 29.03
C SER A 203 6.70 9.73 28.36
N ASP A 204 6.35 10.74 27.57
CA ASP A 204 5.08 10.77 26.84
C ASP A 204 5.06 9.68 25.77
N MET A 205 6.19 9.43 25.12
CA MET A 205 6.29 8.40 24.07
C MET A 205 5.97 6.99 24.56
N PHE A 206 6.09 6.69 25.86
CA PHE A 206 5.72 5.40 26.44
C PHE A 206 4.25 5.28 26.85
N LYS A 207 3.45 6.33 26.78
CA LYS A 207 2.00 6.25 26.99
C LYS A 207 1.34 5.37 25.92
N THR A 208 0.32 4.63 26.28
CA THR A 208 -0.47 3.85 25.31
C THR A 208 -1.22 4.77 24.35
N THR A 209 -1.79 5.85 24.87
CA THR A 209 -2.47 6.91 24.12
C THR A 209 -2.01 8.26 24.64
N PHE A 210 -1.90 9.25 23.78
CA PHE A 210 -1.61 10.62 24.17
C PHE A 210 -2.86 11.31 24.70
N SER A 211 -2.67 12.22 25.65
CA SER A 211 -3.74 13.05 26.21
C SER A 211 -3.94 14.33 25.39
N THR A 212 -5.05 15.03 25.65
CA THR A 212 -5.26 16.38 25.10
C THR A 212 -4.16 17.38 25.51
N THR A 213 -3.54 17.19 26.69
CA THR A 213 -2.39 18.04 27.09
C THR A 213 -1.20 17.78 26.20
N ASP A 214 -0.90 16.52 25.89
CA ASP A 214 0.21 16.16 24.99
C ASP A 214 -0.01 16.76 23.59
N ASP A 215 -1.24 16.69 23.09
CA ASP A 215 -1.62 17.31 21.81
C ASP A 215 -1.45 18.83 21.86
N ASN A 216 -2.00 19.50 22.87
CA ASN A 216 -1.91 20.95 23.04
C ASN A 216 -0.46 21.47 23.14
N GLU A 217 0.44 20.69 23.71
CA GLU A 217 1.85 21.03 23.85
C GLU A 217 2.68 20.66 22.60
N SER A 218 2.16 19.82 21.71
CA SER A 218 2.89 19.34 20.53
C SER A 218 3.11 20.42 19.48
N SER A 219 4.17 20.26 18.69
CA SER A 219 4.49 21.16 17.58
C SER A 219 3.57 21.01 16.36
N ILE A 220 2.62 20.05 16.40
CA ILE A 220 1.68 19.73 15.33
C ILE A 220 0.21 19.80 15.78
N HIS A 221 -0.11 20.57 16.81
CA HIS A 221 -1.46 20.65 17.35
C HIS A 221 -2.50 21.07 16.29
N ALA A 222 -2.22 22.09 15.48
CA ALA A 222 -3.17 22.54 14.47
C ALA A 222 -3.40 21.51 13.34
N LEU A 223 -2.42 20.64 13.05
CA LEU A 223 -2.57 19.51 12.16
C LEU A 223 -3.44 18.42 12.80
N SER A 224 -3.21 18.11 14.07
CA SER A 224 -4.00 17.15 14.83
C SER A 224 -5.48 17.51 14.87
N GLU A 225 -5.81 18.76 15.15
CA GLU A 225 -7.19 19.28 15.16
C GLU A 225 -7.91 19.15 13.80
N ARG A 226 -7.17 19.13 12.70
CA ARG A 226 -7.73 18.94 11.34
C ARG A 226 -7.81 17.48 10.95
N SER A 227 -6.86 16.68 11.45
CA SER A 227 -6.76 15.27 11.05
C SER A 227 -7.99 14.48 11.46
N ARG A 228 -8.40 13.55 10.61
CA ARG A 228 -9.43 12.55 10.96
C ARG A 228 -8.95 11.49 11.93
N GLN A 229 -7.64 11.36 12.07
CA GLN A 229 -6.99 10.41 12.96
C GLN A 229 -6.94 10.97 14.39
N SER A 230 -6.94 10.09 15.39
CA SER A 230 -6.59 10.50 16.74
C SER A 230 -5.16 11.07 16.78
N PHE A 231 -4.86 11.97 17.72
CA PHE A 231 -3.50 12.50 17.88
C PHE A 231 -2.46 11.37 18.02
N THR A 232 -2.82 10.28 18.71
CA THR A 232 -1.95 9.11 18.82
C THR A 232 -1.66 8.49 17.45
N ASP A 233 -2.65 8.39 16.58
CA ASP A 233 -2.48 7.83 15.24
C ASP A 233 -1.74 8.79 14.30
N VAL A 234 -1.94 10.10 14.44
CA VAL A 234 -1.15 11.11 13.70
C VAL A 234 0.33 10.97 14.00
N VAL A 235 0.69 10.72 15.26
CA VAL A 235 2.10 10.61 15.70
C VAL A 235 2.71 9.26 15.32
N ARG A 236 1.96 8.14 15.45
CA ARG A 236 2.53 6.79 15.33
C ARG A 236 1.61 5.72 14.74
N GLY A 237 0.46 6.10 14.19
CA GLY A 237 -0.44 5.21 13.45
C GLY A 237 0.06 4.89 12.04
N GLU A 238 -0.73 4.13 11.30
CA GLU A 238 -0.41 3.66 9.94
C GLU A 238 -0.13 4.79 8.93
N LEU A 239 -0.76 5.95 9.12
CA LEU A 239 -0.63 7.13 8.27
C LEU A 239 0.32 8.19 8.84
N SER A 240 0.98 7.92 9.98
CA SER A 240 2.00 8.81 10.55
C SER A 240 3.21 8.92 9.62
N LEU A 241 3.94 10.03 9.69
CA LEU A 241 5.11 10.25 8.84
C LEU A 241 6.16 9.15 9.01
N GLY A 242 6.39 8.68 10.26
CA GLY A 242 7.30 7.57 10.53
C GLY A 242 6.88 6.27 9.87
N SER A 243 5.60 5.91 9.95
CA SER A 243 5.06 4.67 9.33
C SER A 243 5.08 4.76 7.80
N LEU A 244 4.78 5.92 7.22
CA LEU A 244 4.87 6.13 5.78
C LEU A 244 6.31 6.00 5.24
N LEU A 245 7.31 6.41 6.03
CA LEU A 245 8.73 6.19 5.71
C LEU A 245 9.12 4.72 5.88
N GLU A 246 8.64 4.03 6.92
CA GLU A 246 8.89 2.60 7.11
C GLU A 246 8.37 1.74 5.96
N LYS A 247 7.17 2.03 5.45
CA LYS A 247 6.60 1.38 4.25
C LYS A 247 7.52 1.50 3.02
N ARG A 248 8.43 2.49 3.02
CA ARG A 248 9.45 2.73 1.97
C ARG A 248 10.83 2.20 2.32
N GLY A 249 10.95 1.44 3.43
CA GLY A 249 12.20 0.81 3.84
C GLY A 249 13.11 1.69 4.71
N TYR A 250 12.59 2.78 5.29
CA TYR A 250 13.34 3.65 6.20
C TYR A 250 12.80 3.54 7.62
N PRO A 251 13.45 2.76 8.50
CA PRO A 251 13.03 2.60 9.89
C PRO A 251 12.92 3.94 10.62
N CYS A 252 11.82 4.13 11.34
CA CYS A 252 11.54 5.36 12.08
C CYS A 252 11.06 5.09 13.50
N VAL A 253 11.21 6.09 14.34
CA VAL A 253 10.57 6.19 15.66
C VAL A 253 10.08 7.64 15.86
N PRO A 254 8.80 7.86 16.22
CA PRO A 254 7.74 6.86 16.35
C PRO A 254 7.20 6.36 15.00
N SER A 255 6.67 5.14 15.02
CA SER A 255 5.96 4.48 13.92
C SER A 255 5.11 3.36 14.50
N VAL A 256 4.32 2.66 13.68
CA VAL A 256 3.57 1.47 14.14
C VAL A 256 4.51 0.39 14.68
N SER A 257 5.60 0.13 13.98
CA SER A 257 6.56 -0.92 14.39
C SER A 257 7.46 -0.50 15.56
N SER A 258 7.61 0.79 15.75
CA SER A 258 8.47 1.40 16.78
C SER A 258 7.77 2.59 17.43
N PRO A 259 6.73 2.35 18.26
CA PRO A 259 5.87 3.44 18.78
C PRO A 259 6.56 4.34 19.81
N ASN A 260 7.71 3.95 20.30
CA ASN A 260 8.54 4.69 21.26
C ASN A 260 10.02 4.33 21.08
N PRO A 261 10.95 5.06 21.72
CA PRO A 261 12.39 4.81 21.58
C PRO A 261 12.85 3.41 22.03
N GLY A 262 12.04 2.73 22.85
CA GLY A 262 12.39 1.44 23.44
C GLY A 262 13.37 1.57 24.61
N VAL A 263 13.69 0.43 25.23
CA VAL A 263 14.57 0.34 26.39
C VAL A 263 15.64 -0.71 26.11
N SER A 264 16.92 -0.36 26.32
CA SER A 264 18.05 -1.27 26.22
C SER A 264 18.75 -1.35 27.57
N ASN A 265 18.95 -2.56 28.10
CA ASN A 265 19.59 -2.78 29.42
C ASN A 265 18.95 -1.98 30.57
N GLY A 266 17.63 -1.78 30.53
CA GLY A 266 16.89 -1.03 31.55
C GLY A 266 16.99 0.48 31.45
N VAL A 267 17.58 1.01 30.37
CA VAL A 267 17.71 2.45 30.10
C VAL A 267 16.96 2.79 28.82
N THR A 268 16.18 3.87 28.83
CA THR A 268 15.52 4.41 27.63
C THR A 268 16.58 4.73 26.58
N ASN A 269 16.34 4.29 25.35
CA ASN A 269 17.22 4.60 24.23
C ASN A 269 17.18 6.09 23.94
N ALA A 270 18.31 6.65 23.51
CA ALA A 270 18.38 8.05 23.11
C ALA A 270 17.40 8.35 21.98
N TYR A 271 16.73 9.48 22.08
CA TYR A 271 15.73 9.96 21.12
C TYR A 271 15.65 11.49 21.19
N PHE A 272 15.66 12.13 20.05
CA PHE A 272 15.49 13.56 19.95
C PHE A 272 14.04 13.90 19.58
N ASN A 273 13.34 14.53 20.49
CA ASN A 273 11.90 14.79 20.41
C ASN A 273 11.52 16.15 19.84
N GLY A 274 12.48 17.01 19.57
CA GLY A 274 12.30 18.37 19.11
C GLY A 274 13.41 19.30 19.62
N GLY A 275 13.34 20.56 19.26
CA GLY A 275 14.31 21.56 19.66
C GLY A 275 13.76 22.98 19.61
N TYR A 276 14.63 23.98 19.61
CA TYR A 276 14.23 25.38 19.61
C TYR A 276 13.31 25.75 18.43
N ASN A 277 13.59 25.20 17.24
CA ASN A 277 12.82 25.50 16.03
C ASN A 277 11.40 24.91 16.11
N THR A 278 11.24 23.66 16.55
CA THR A 278 9.91 23.05 16.73
C THR A 278 9.11 23.77 17.82
N GLN A 279 9.74 24.07 18.95
CA GLN A 279 9.12 24.80 20.05
C GLN A 279 8.70 26.22 19.68
N THR A 280 9.49 26.91 18.85
CA THR A 280 9.25 28.30 18.47
C THR A 280 8.24 28.43 17.32
N TYR A 281 8.33 27.53 16.35
CA TYR A 281 7.60 27.64 15.10
C TYR A 281 6.46 26.64 14.93
N GLY A 282 6.36 25.64 15.81
CA GLY A 282 5.26 24.69 15.85
C GLY A 282 3.94 25.32 16.28
N THR A 283 2.88 24.58 16.08
CA THR A 283 1.50 25.03 16.30
C THR A 283 0.94 24.62 17.66
N SER A 284 1.79 24.45 18.69
CA SER A 284 1.25 24.20 20.03
C SER A 284 0.14 25.19 20.37
N LEU A 285 -0.81 24.81 21.20
CA LEU A 285 -1.92 25.69 21.59
C LEU A 285 -1.45 27.05 22.08
N ALA A 286 -0.28 27.12 22.72
CA ALA A 286 0.31 28.35 23.19
C ALA A 286 0.87 29.23 22.06
N ASN A 287 1.40 28.65 21.00
CA ASN A 287 1.96 29.36 19.84
C ASN A 287 0.89 29.74 18.82
N GLY A 288 -0.12 28.91 18.66
CA GLY A 288 -1.11 29.04 17.58
C GLY A 288 -0.47 28.92 16.20
N GLY A 289 -1.16 29.44 15.19
CA GLY A 289 -0.67 29.43 13.81
C GLY A 289 -1.19 28.25 13.00
N THR A 290 -0.68 28.09 11.77
CA THR A 290 -1.18 27.09 10.81
C THR A 290 -0.06 26.36 10.07
N ILE A 291 1.20 26.60 10.45
CA ILE A 291 2.36 25.91 9.90
C ILE A 291 2.90 24.97 10.98
N ASP A 292 2.52 23.73 10.88
CA ASP A 292 2.94 22.67 11.79
C ASP A 292 4.43 22.36 11.60
N THR A 293 5.13 22.01 12.66
CA THR A 293 6.59 21.81 12.60
C THR A 293 6.96 20.43 13.13
N ILE A 294 7.76 19.70 12.36
CA ILE A 294 8.28 18.37 12.71
C ILE A 294 9.81 18.42 12.65
N GLN A 295 10.50 17.95 13.68
CA GLN A 295 11.93 17.68 13.61
C GLN A 295 12.15 16.27 13.01
N ILE A 296 13.10 16.12 12.09
CA ILE A 296 13.56 14.82 11.61
C ILE A 296 15.05 14.69 11.90
N GLU A 297 15.38 13.83 12.82
CA GLU A 297 16.75 13.42 13.10
C GLU A 297 17.11 12.23 12.21
N CYS A 298 17.78 12.53 11.13
CA CYS A 298 18.18 11.53 10.13
C CYS A 298 19.35 10.69 10.63
N ASN A 299 19.23 9.37 10.60
CA ASN A 299 20.36 8.49 10.85
C ASN A 299 21.39 8.53 9.71
N TYR A 300 22.54 7.86 9.89
CA TYR A 300 23.54 7.78 8.83
C TYR A 300 23.17 6.76 7.77
N THR A 301 22.86 5.53 8.18
CA THR A 301 22.74 4.36 7.31
C THR A 301 21.61 4.52 6.29
N ASN A 302 21.96 4.54 5.00
CA ASN A 302 21.04 4.65 3.86
C ASN A 302 20.17 5.91 3.82
N VAL A 303 20.48 6.92 4.64
CA VAL A 303 19.77 8.21 4.73
C VAL A 303 20.69 9.35 4.35
N ARG A 304 21.69 9.66 5.22
CA ARG A 304 22.65 10.74 4.99
C ARG A 304 23.94 10.25 4.32
N ALA A 305 24.31 8.99 4.55
CA ALA A 305 25.59 8.44 4.14
C ALA A 305 25.49 6.95 3.80
N LYS A 306 26.49 6.45 3.11
CA LYS A 306 26.72 5.03 2.92
C LYS A 306 27.44 4.47 4.14
N SER A 307 26.89 3.41 4.71
CA SER A 307 27.52 2.67 5.82
C SER A 307 28.55 1.69 5.28
N SER A 308 29.70 1.62 5.94
CA SER A 308 30.67 0.53 5.82
C SER A 308 30.86 -0.11 7.20
N THR A 309 31.64 -1.22 7.27
CA THR A 309 31.85 -1.97 8.52
C THR A 309 32.46 -1.16 9.68
N SER A 310 33.05 -0.01 9.41
CA SER A 310 33.75 0.82 10.41
C SER A 310 33.62 2.33 10.23
N SER A 311 32.92 2.81 9.18
CA SER A 311 32.83 4.23 8.91
C SER A 311 31.62 4.61 8.03
N TYR A 312 31.26 5.88 8.05
CA TYR A 312 30.30 6.47 7.11
C TYR A 312 31.04 7.31 6.08
N SER A 313 30.57 7.27 4.84
CA SER A 313 31.12 8.07 3.75
C SER A 313 29.99 8.83 3.05
N GLU A 314 30.35 9.98 2.47
CA GLU A 314 29.40 10.73 1.65
C GLU A 314 28.90 9.91 0.47
N ASP A 315 27.58 9.92 0.25
CA ASP A 315 26.97 9.27 -0.91
C ASP A 315 25.75 10.07 -1.40
N VAL A 316 25.92 10.68 -2.55
CA VAL A 316 24.88 11.52 -3.18
C VAL A 316 23.67 10.69 -3.60
N ALA A 317 23.89 9.45 -4.06
CA ALA A 317 22.79 8.59 -4.52
C ALA A 317 21.93 8.12 -3.35
N VAL A 318 22.54 7.80 -2.21
CA VAL A 318 21.83 7.45 -0.97
C VAL A 318 20.92 8.61 -0.53
N ARG A 319 21.46 9.83 -0.48
CA ARG A 319 20.65 11.01 -0.10
C ARG A 319 19.55 11.30 -1.11
N ALA A 320 19.80 11.18 -2.40
CA ALA A 320 18.80 11.41 -3.44
C ALA A 320 17.66 10.37 -3.36
N ASN A 321 17.99 9.11 -3.06
CA ASN A 321 17.00 8.06 -2.89
C ASN A 321 16.13 8.30 -1.65
N PHE A 322 16.74 8.60 -0.50
CA PHE A 322 15.98 8.96 0.70
C PHE A 322 15.10 10.19 0.47
N ALA A 323 15.66 11.25 -0.14
CA ALA A 323 14.90 12.47 -0.44
C ALA A 323 13.66 12.19 -1.30
N SER A 324 13.77 11.35 -2.32
CA SER A 324 12.64 10.96 -3.16
C SER A 324 11.56 10.19 -2.38
N ASN A 325 11.97 9.29 -1.50
CA ASN A 325 11.04 8.53 -0.65
C ASN A 325 10.42 9.38 0.46
N LEU A 326 11.17 10.32 1.04
CA LEU A 326 10.63 11.30 1.98
C LEU A 326 9.57 12.19 1.32
N VAL A 327 9.84 12.70 0.11
CA VAL A 327 8.86 13.49 -0.66
C VAL A 327 7.60 12.69 -0.97
N ALA A 328 7.73 11.40 -1.32
CA ALA A 328 6.58 10.53 -1.53
C ALA A 328 5.79 10.26 -0.23
N SER A 329 6.47 10.13 0.92
CA SER A 329 5.82 10.01 2.24
C SER A 329 5.11 11.31 2.63
N LEU A 330 5.73 12.45 2.40
CA LEU A 330 5.13 13.75 2.66
C LEU A 330 3.91 14.01 1.76
N GLU A 331 3.92 13.55 0.50
CA GLU A 331 2.75 13.65 -0.38
C GLU A 331 1.52 12.95 0.23
N GLU A 332 1.69 11.73 0.74
CA GLU A 332 0.62 11.02 1.42
C GLU A 332 0.22 11.71 2.72
N TYR A 333 1.22 12.11 3.53
CA TYR A 333 0.99 12.82 4.79
C TYR A 333 0.18 14.11 4.62
N PHE A 334 0.46 14.89 3.57
CA PHE A 334 -0.31 16.08 3.21
C PHE A 334 -1.77 15.77 2.87
N LYS A 335 -2.00 14.73 2.07
CA LYS A 335 -3.37 14.30 1.69
C LYS A 335 -4.18 13.87 2.92
N TYR A 336 -3.56 13.14 3.84
CA TYR A 336 -4.26 12.57 4.99
C TYR A 336 -4.47 13.56 6.14
N HIS A 337 -3.53 14.46 6.38
CA HIS A 337 -3.54 15.28 7.59
C HIS A 337 -3.63 16.78 7.34
N LEU A 338 -3.18 17.26 6.20
CA LEU A 338 -3.28 18.69 5.86
C LEU A 338 -4.45 18.98 4.90
N GLU A 339 -5.21 17.97 4.48
CA GLU A 339 -6.37 18.10 3.58
C GLU A 339 -6.04 18.89 2.31
N MET A 340 -4.87 18.66 1.74
CA MET A 340 -4.44 19.26 0.47
C MET A 340 -3.31 18.45 -0.16
N THR A 341 -3.06 18.68 -1.46
CA THR A 341 -1.88 18.14 -2.12
C THR A 341 -0.67 19.06 -1.96
N MET A 342 0.55 18.49 -1.97
CA MET A 342 1.79 19.28 -1.87
C MET A 342 2.03 20.21 -3.05
N ASP A 343 1.45 19.91 -4.21
CA ASP A 343 1.55 20.70 -5.45
C ASP A 343 0.41 21.69 -5.64
N THR A 344 -0.47 21.86 -4.65
CA THR A 344 -1.57 22.83 -4.69
C THR A 344 -1.07 24.23 -5.08
N GLN A 345 -1.80 24.91 -5.96
CA GLN A 345 -1.37 26.20 -6.55
C GLN A 345 -2.13 27.41 -6.02
N ALA A 346 -3.23 27.20 -5.32
CA ALA A 346 -4.12 28.29 -4.95
C ALA A 346 -4.30 28.42 -3.44
N THR A 347 -4.73 29.61 -3.08
CA THR A 347 -4.98 30.03 -1.70
C THR A 347 -6.45 30.32 -1.46
N PRO A 348 -7.02 29.80 -0.41
CA PRO A 348 -6.70 28.53 0.23
C PRO A 348 -7.16 27.35 -0.64
N PRO A 349 -6.65 26.14 -0.44
CA PRO A 349 -7.23 24.96 -1.09
C PRO A 349 -8.71 24.85 -0.75
N PRO A 350 -9.58 24.44 -1.70
CA PRO A 350 -10.99 24.29 -1.41
C PRO A 350 -11.21 23.22 -0.35
N SER A 351 -12.09 23.48 0.61
CA SER A 351 -12.49 22.46 1.59
C SER A 351 -13.33 21.40 0.89
N VAL A 352 -13.00 20.14 1.12
CA VAL A 352 -13.84 19.00 0.81
C VAL A 352 -14.68 18.70 2.06
N ASN A 353 -15.94 18.28 1.88
CA ASN A 353 -16.78 17.91 3.04
C ASN A 353 -16.18 16.73 3.79
N SER A 354 -16.31 16.74 5.10
CA SER A 354 -15.99 15.57 5.91
C SER A 354 -16.90 14.39 5.58
N PHE A 355 -16.31 13.26 5.23
CA PHE A 355 -17.00 11.99 5.03
C PHE A 355 -16.90 11.15 6.31
N SER A 356 -17.87 10.28 6.56
CA SER A 356 -17.79 9.25 7.60
C SER A 356 -17.34 7.93 6.98
N ASP A 357 -16.70 7.09 7.77
CA ASP A 357 -16.39 5.72 7.39
C ASP A 357 -17.65 4.95 7.00
N LYS A 358 -17.51 4.02 6.07
CA LYS A 358 -18.63 3.26 5.51
C LYS A 358 -18.33 1.77 5.50
N THR A 359 -19.37 1.00 5.78
CA THR A 359 -19.39 -0.46 5.58
C THR A 359 -20.48 -0.78 4.59
N ILE A 360 -20.18 -1.60 3.60
CA ILE A 360 -21.13 -2.08 2.60
C ILE A 360 -20.88 -3.57 2.35
N LEU A 361 -21.86 -4.24 1.76
CA LEU A 361 -21.64 -5.57 1.19
C LEU A 361 -20.99 -5.44 -0.19
N GLU A 362 -20.21 -6.42 -0.60
CA GLU A 362 -19.72 -6.48 -1.99
C GLU A 362 -20.90 -6.53 -2.96
N ASP A 363 -20.68 -6.19 -4.24
CA ASP A 363 -21.71 -5.97 -5.25
C ASP A 363 -22.72 -4.84 -4.96
N GLY A 364 -22.62 -4.23 -3.77
CA GLY A 364 -23.37 -3.06 -3.38
C GLY A 364 -22.72 -1.74 -3.79
N PHE A 365 -23.17 -0.68 -3.14
CA PHE A 365 -22.60 0.66 -3.27
C PHE A 365 -22.83 1.45 -1.98
N THR A 366 -21.99 2.45 -1.75
CA THR A 366 -22.13 3.31 -0.56
C THR A 366 -23.44 4.11 -0.60
N SER A 367 -23.95 4.46 0.57
CA SER A 367 -24.95 5.55 0.65
C SER A 367 -24.35 6.83 0.03
N THR A 368 -25.24 7.62 -0.56
CA THR A 368 -24.86 8.89 -1.19
C THR A 368 -24.23 9.84 -0.17
N SER A 369 -23.03 10.33 -0.48
CA SER A 369 -22.35 11.39 0.27
C SER A 369 -22.52 12.73 -0.45
N SER A 370 -22.91 13.78 0.27
CA SER A 370 -23.04 15.12 -0.28
C SER A 370 -21.66 15.79 -0.38
N ILE A 371 -21.41 16.51 -1.46
CA ILE A 371 -20.23 17.34 -1.67
C ILE A 371 -20.71 18.77 -1.95
N ASN A 372 -20.36 19.71 -1.08
CA ASN A 372 -20.66 21.13 -1.28
C ASN A 372 -19.45 21.84 -1.86
N LEU A 373 -19.59 22.40 -3.04
CA LEU A 373 -18.53 23.11 -3.73
C LEU A 373 -18.59 24.60 -3.44
N ALA A 374 -17.43 25.23 -3.22
CA ALA A 374 -17.33 26.68 -3.16
C ALA A 374 -17.67 27.33 -4.50
N SER A 375 -17.47 26.65 -5.61
CA SER A 375 -17.81 27.09 -6.97
C SER A 375 -18.28 25.92 -7.82
N ALA A 376 -19.28 26.14 -8.67
CA ALA A 376 -19.77 25.17 -9.64
C ALA A 376 -18.71 24.77 -10.69
N SER A 377 -17.67 25.59 -10.86
CA SER A 377 -16.58 25.38 -11.79
C SER A 377 -15.45 24.51 -11.23
N ASN A 378 -15.50 24.12 -9.94
CA ASN A 378 -14.51 23.23 -9.36
C ASN A 378 -14.69 21.81 -9.94
N THR A 379 -13.57 21.16 -10.21
CA THR A 379 -13.53 19.75 -10.59
C THR A 379 -13.29 18.86 -9.36
N PHE A 380 -13.66 17.59 -9.46
CA PHE A 380 -13.45 16.62 -8.40
C PHE A 380 -13.23 15.22 -8.99
N TRP A 381 -12.50 14.40 -8.26
CA TRP A 381 -12.25 13.00 -8.56
C TRP A 381 -12.02 12.22 -7.28
N GLY A 382 -11.92 10.91 -7.39
CA GLY A 382 -11.63 10.01 -6.28
C GLY A 382 -10.51 9.05 -6.61
N GLU A 383 -9.81 8.61 -5.57
CA GLU A 383 -8.80 7.55 -5.62
C GLU A 383 -9.02 6.57 -4.46
N SER A 384 -8.60 5.34 -4.65
CA SER A 384 -8.64 4.30 -3.64
C SER A 384 -7.23 3.81 -3.32
N SER A 385 -7.00 3.47 -2.06
CA SER A 385 -5.75 2.81 -1.65
C SER A 385 -5.62 1.38 -2.19
N ASP A 386 -6.75 0.76 -2.61
CA ASP A 386 -6.77 -0.55 -3.25
C ASP A 386 -7.63 -0.53 -4.52
N PRO A 387 -7.00 -0.36 -5.71
CA PRO A 387 -7.70 -0.37 -6.97
C PRO A 387 -8.31 -1.74 -7.36
N ASN A 388 -7.93 -2.83 -6.68
CA ASN A 388 -8.55 -4.13 -6.91
C ASN A 388 -9.92 -4.20 -6.23
N ILE A 389 -10.17 -3.40 -5.19
CA ILE A 389 -11.46 -3.30 -4.51
C ILE A 389 -12.28 -2.16 -5.09
N VAL A 390 -11.72 -0.96 -5.21
CA VAL A 390 -12.39 0.19 -5.83
C VAL A 390 -11.47 0.82 -6.87
N ASP A 391 -11.78 0.66 -8.13
CA ASP A 391 -11.06 1.32 -9.21
C ASP A 391 -11.66 2.70 -9.57
N ALA A 392 -11.05 3.40 -10.52
CA ALA A 392 -11.50 4.74 -10.92
C ALA A 392 -12.95 4.78 -11.42
N SER A 393 -13.47 3.69 -11.99
CA SER A 393 -14.85 3.60 -12.47
C SER A 393 -15.86 3.44 -11.34
N GLY A 394 -15.40 3.04 -10.17
CA GLY A 394 -16.22 2.90 -8.97
C GLY A 394 -16.63 4.23 -8.33
N PHE A 395 -16.02 5.36 -8.73
CA PHE A 395 -16.36 6.68 -8.22
C PHE A 395 -17.46 7.32 -9.09
N ILE A 396 -18.69 7.30 -8.59
CA ILE A 396 -19.86 7.80 -9.30
C ILE A 396 -20.26 9.16 -8.75
N PHE A 397 -19.95 10.20 -9.48
CA PHE A 397 -20.29 11.58 -9.11
C PHE A 397 -21.57 12.03 -9.78
N GLY A 398 -22.46 12.67 -9.00
CA GLY A 398 -23.75 13.20 -9.46
C GLY A 398 -24.01 14.62 -8.97
N GLY A 399 -25.24 15.10 -9.20
CA GLY A 399 -25.67 16.46 -8.85
C GLY A 399 -25.26 17.53 -9.85
N SER A 400 -25.55 18.80 -9.55
CA SER A 400 -25.27 19.94 -10.43
C SER A 400 -24.95 21.21 -9.64
N GLY A 401 -24.36 22.20 -10.31
CA GLY A 401 -23.96 23.45 -9.67
C GLY A 401 -22.96 23.24 -8.54
N THR A 402 -23.20 23.85 -7.39
CA THR A 402 -22.37 23.71 -6.18
C THR A 402 -22.77 22.54 -5.29
N SER A 403 -23.88 21.85 -5.60
CA SER A 403 -24.34 20.69 -4.83
C SER A 403 -24.07 19.42 -5.62
N ARG A 404 -23.12 18.64 -5.16
CA ARG A 404 -22.68 17.39 -5.77
C ARG A 404 -22.91 16.23 -4.81
N ASN A 405 -22.84 15.04 -5.34
CA ASN A 405 -22.86 13.83 -4.55
C ASN A 405 -21.87 12.78 -5.06
N LEU A 406 -21.49 11.88 -4.20
CA LEU A 406 -20.61 10.76 -4.47
C LEU A 406 -21.28 9.48 -4.00
N VAL A 407 -21.25 8.47 -4.85
CA VAL A 407 -21.49 7.07 -4.53
C VAL A 407 -20.23 6.30 -4.93
N VAL A 408 -19.76 5.41 -4.06
CA VAL A 408 -18.63 4.54 -4.36
C VAL A 408 -19.14 3.11 -4.52
N ARG A 409 -18.74 2.46 -5.61
CA ARG A 409 -19.05 1.08 -5.95
C ARG A 409 -17.76 0.27 -6.00
N PRO A 410 -17.63 -0.79 -5.21
CA PRO A 410 -16.55 -1.76 -5.38
C PRO A 410 -16.64 -2.46 -6.74
N ARG A 411 -15.55 -3.08 -7.15
CA ARG A 411 -15.57 -4.05 -8.26
C ARG A 411 -16.40 -5.26 -7.86
N ALA A 412 -17.02 -5.88 -8.86
CA ALA A 412 -17.78 -7.11 -8.62
C ALA A 412 -16.91 -8.15 -7.90
N ASN A 413 -17.47 -8.79 -6.89
CA ASN A 413 -16.85 -9.86 -6.10
C ASN A 413 -15.53 -9.40 -5.41
N ALA A 414 -15.44 -8.13 -5.05
CA ALA A 414 -14.26 -7.58 -4.39
C ALA A 414 -14.59 -7.11 -2.97
N TYR A 415 -13.96 -7.70 -1.98
CA TYR A 415 -14.14 -7.40 -0.57
C TYR A 415 -12.82 -7.09 0.14
N GLY A 416 -12.89 -6.41 1.26
CA GLY A 416 -11.75 -6.05 2.09
C GLY A 416 -12.08 -4.94 3.08
N SER A 417 -11.20 -4.75 4.05
CA SER A 417 -11.36 -3.77 5.11
C SER A 417 -10.30 -2.66 5.03
N ASN A 418 -10.60 -1.51 5.64
CA ASN A 418 -9.69 -0.38 5.73
C ASN A 418 -9.21 0.17 4.38
N VAL A 419 -10.03 0.04 3.34
CA VAL A 419 -9.76 0.68 2.04
C VAL A 419 -9.92 2.19 2.21
N ILE A 420 -8.86 2.96 1.99
CA ILE A 420 -8.94 4.41 2.03
C ILE A 420 -9.54 4.91 0.73
N VAL A 421 -10.67 5.59 0.85
CA VAL A 421 -11.32 6.32 -0.26
C VAL A 421 -10.97 7.79 -0.12
N MET A 422 -10.13 8.29 -1.01
CA MET A 422 -9.72 9.69 -1.09
C MET A 422 -10.58 10.45 -2.08
N VAL A 423 -11.05 11.62 -1.69
CA VAL A 423 -11.83 12.53 -2.54
C VAL A 423 -11.07 13.83 -2.70
N TYR A 424 -10.96 14.28 -3.92
CA TYR A 424 -10.25 15.51 -4.29
C TYR A 424 -11.23 16.54 -4.84
N GLN A 425 -10.97 17.80 -4.54
CA GLN A 425 -11.63 18.95 -5.15
C GLN A 425 -10.57 19.95 -5.63
N GLN A 426 -10.63 20.31 -6.90
CA GLN A 426 -9.74 21.32 -7.47
C GLN A 426 -10.53 22.59 -7.84
N ALA A 427 -10.08 23.71 -7.32
CA ALA A 427 -10.55 25.02 -7.71
C ALA A 427 -9.96 25.45 -9.07
N THR A 428 -10.64 26.36 -9.77
CA THR A 428 -10.22 26.88 -11.10
C THR A 428 -8.86 27.58 -11.08
N ASN A 429 -8.40 28.04 -9.92
CA ASN A 429 -7.11 28.65 -9.72
C ASN A 429 -6.00 27.63 -9.36
N GLY A 430 -6.30 26.33 -9.43
CA GLY A 430 -5.35 25.24 -9.23
C GLY A 430 -5.18 24.75 -7.79
N GLY A 431 -5.92 25.31 -6.82
CA GLY A 431 -5.91 24.80 -5.45
C GLY A 431 -6.60 23.44 -5.36
N VAL A 432 -5.96 22.47 -4.68
CA VAL A 432 -6.49 21.11 -4.52
C VAL A 432 -6.66 20.81 -3.03
N GLY A 433 -7.91 20.63 -2.62
CA GLY A 433 -8.29 20.12 -1.31
C GLY A 433 -8.60 18.63 -1.37
N THR A 434 -8.44 17.95 -0.25
CA THR A 434 -8.67 16.50 -0.11
C THR A 434 -9.49 16.22 1.14
N ASP A 435 -10.26 15.14 1.13
CA ASP A 435 -10.75 14.45 2.32
C ASP A 435 -10.84 12.95 2.01
N TRP A 436 -10.93 12.12 3.02
CA TRP A 436 -10.93 10.66 2.87
C TRP A 436 -11.73 9.97 3.96
N TYR A 437 -12.04 8.69 3.77
CA TYR A 437 -12.69 7.84 4.76
C TYR A 437 -12.29 6.38 4.57
N TYR A 438 -12.48 5.57 5.59
CA TYR A 438 -12.34 4.12 5.45
C TYR A 438 -13.61 3.52 4.86
N LEU A 439 -13.42 2.66 3.87
CA LEU A 439 -14.45 1.78 3.33
C LEU A 439 -14.13 0.34 3.73
N THR A 440 -15.09 -0.32 4.36
CA THR A 440 -15.09 -1.76 4.54
C THR A 440 -16.11 -2.35 3.58
N VAL A 441 -15.70 -3.34 2.82
CA VAL A 441 -16.55 -4.12 1.92
C VAL A 441 -16.60 -5.53 2.47
N ASP A 442 -17.73 -5.90 3.04
CA ASP A 442 -17.94 -7.21 3.63
C ASP A 442 -18.27 -8.23 2.52
N PRO A 443 -17.72 -9.46 2.57
CA PRO A 443 -18.00 -10.48 1.58
C PRO A 443 -19.46 -10.93 1.67
N VAL A 444 -20.02 -11.29 0.52
CA VAL A 444 -21.32 -11.96 0.37
C VAL A 444 -21.05 -13.26 -0.36
N ASN A 445 -21.61 -14.35 0.14
CA ASN A 445 -21.43 -15.64 -0.50
C ASN A 445 -22.02 -15.64 -1.92
N ASP A 446 -21.18 -15.91 -2.92
CA ASP A 446 -21.54 -16.00 -4.33
C ASP A 446 -21.72 -17.46 -4.77
N ALA A 447 -22.63 -17.70 -5.71
CA ALA A 447 -22.77 -19.05 -6.24
C ALA A 447 -21.58 -19.46 -7.11
N PRO A 448 -21.19 -20.76 -7.10
CA PRO A 448 -20.11 -21.26 -7.93
C PRO A 448 -20.31 -20.94 -9.41
N ILE A 449 -19.24 -20.62 -10.12
CA ILE A 449 -19.26 -20.24 -11.53
C ILE A 449 -18.62 -21.32 -12.39
N PHE A 450 -19.39 -21.88 -13.34
CA PHE A 450 -18.84 -22.76 -14.37
C PHE A 450 -18.26 -21.96 -15.55
N PRO A 451 -17.12 -22.38 -16.12
CA PRO A 451 -16.69 -21.86 -17.40
C PRO A 451 -17.69 -22.26 -18.50
N SER A 452 -17.76 -21.44 -19.55
CA SER A 452 -18.60 -21.75 -20.71
C SER A 452 -18.16 -23.07 -21.36
N LEU A 453 -19.12 -23.95 -21.64
CA LEU A 453 -18.87 -25.22 -22.28
C LEU A 453 -19.69 -25.31 -23.59
N SER A 454 -19.00 -25.56 -24.70
CA SER A 454 -19.65 -25.83 -26.00
C SER A 454 -20.27 -27.21 -26.06
N ASN A 455 -21.33 -27.36 -26.83
CA ASN A 455 -21.91 -28.68 -27.16
C ASN A 455 -20.86 -29.63 -27.78
N ARG A 456 -21.05 -30.92 -27.58
CA ARG A 456 -20.14 -31.97 -28.07
C ARG A 456 -20.85 -32.87 -29.09
N THR A 457 -20.06 -33.44 -30.01
CA THR A 457 -20.50 -34.47 -30.93
C THR A 457 -19.52 -35.63 -30.85
N ILE A 458 -20.03 -36.84 -30.67
CA ILE A 458 -19.19 -38.06 -30.53
C ILE A 458 -19.81 -39.21 -31.27
N ASN A 459 -19.03 -40.23 -31.57
CA ASN A 459 -19.54 -41.48 -32.09
C ASN A 459 -20.05 -42.38 -30.95
N PRO A 460 -21.01 -43.28 -31.21
CA PRO A 460 -21.37 -44.30 -30.24
C PRO A 460 -20.13 -45.15 -29.89
N GLY A 461 -20.02 -45.56 -28.64
CA GLY A 461 -18.88 -46.33 -28.14
C GLY A 461 -17.62 -45.53 -27.83
N VAL A 462 -17.51 -44.26 -28.22
CA VAL A 462 -16.41 -43.39 -27.82
C VAL A 462 -16.62 -42.88 -26.39
N SER A 463 -15.61 -43.00 -25.55
CA SER A 463 -15.67 -42.44 -24.21
C SER A 463 -15.49 -40.90 -24.23
N LEU A 464 -16.45 -40.21 -23.69
CA LEU A 464 -16.42 -38.76 -23.49
C LEU A 464 -16.02 -38.44 -22.03
N THR A 465 -15.01 -37.64 -21.88
CA THR A 465 -14.60 -37.11 -20.57
C THR A 465 -14.54 -35.60 -20.64
N ILE A 466 -15.27 -34.91 -19.76
CA ILE A 466 -15.34 -33.44 -19.70
C ILE A 466 -15.04 -33.01 -18.28
N PRO A 467 -14.02 -32.18 -18.05
CA PRO A 467 -13.79 -31.52 -16.76
C PRO A 467 -14.81 -30.38 -16.58
N ALA A 468 -15.96 -30.67 -15.94
CA ALA A 468 -16.97 -29.68 -15.59
C ALA A 468 -16.63 -29.09 -14.20
N ILE A 469 -15.53 -28.35 -14.12
CA ILE A 469 -15.01 -27.81 -12.87
C ILE A 469 -15.51 -26.37 -12.74
N ALA A 470 -16.26 -26.08 -11.68
CA ALA A 470 -16.63 -24.72 -11.30
C ALA A 470 -15.54 -24.09 -10.40
N THR A 471 -15.54 -22.78 -10.35
CA THR A 471 -14.76 -21.97 -9.39
C THR A 471 -15.70 -21.22 -8.47
N ASP A 472 -15.25 -20.97 -7.27
CA ASP A 472 -15.96 -20.19 -6.27
C ASP A 472 -15.12 -18.97 -5.90
N VAL A 473 -15.78 -17.83 -5.73
CA VAL A 473 -15.09 -16.55 -5.48
C VAL A 473 -14.47 -16.54 -4.09
N GLU A 474 -15.19 -17.05 -3.09
CA GLU A 474 -14.74 -17.13 -1.70
C GLU A 474 -13.85 -18.36 -1.46
N GLY A 475 -13.67 -19.20 -2.48
CA GLY A 475 -12.85 -20.41 -2.41
C GLY A 475 -13.51 -21.55 -1.66
N ALA A 476 -14.86 -21.58 -1.61
CA ALA A 476 -15.60 -22.68 -0.98
C ALA A 476 -15.31 -24.02 -1.66
N SER A 477 -15.25 -25.08 -0.87
CA SER A 477 -15.13 -26.44 -1.40
C SER A 477 -16.40 -26.84 -2.12
N LEU A 478 -16.29 -27.35 -3.36
CA LEU A 478 -17.42 -27.67 -4.22
C LEU A 478 -17.67 -29.18 -4.30
N GLY A 479 -18.94 -29.56 -4.19
CA GLY A 479 -19.45 -30.88 -4.50
C GLY A 479 -20.24 -30.89 -5.82
N TYR A 480 -20.13 -31.95 -6.61
CA TYR A 480 -20.76 -32.03 -7.93
C TYR A 480 -21.80 -33.15 -7.99
N ALA A 481 -22.91 -32.88 -8.68
CA ALA A 481 -23.98 -33.85 -8.90
C ALA A 481 -24.49 -33.77 -10.34
N LEU A 482 -24.77 -34.95 -10.93
CA LEU A 482 -25.51 -35.04 -12.18
C LEU A 482 -27.00 -34.75 -11.91
N VAL A 483 -27.52 -33.69 -12.50
CA VAL A 483 -28.95 -33.32 -12.39
C VAL A 483 -29.76 -34.09 -13.45
N SER A 484 -29.25 -34.10 -14.66
CA SER A 484 -29.83 -34.89 -15.77
C SER A 484 -28.76 -35.24 -16.79
N GLY A 485 -28.98 -36.35 -17.47
CA GLY A 485 -28.09 -36.82 -18.54
C GLY A 485 -28.55 -38.12 -19.15
N PRO A 486 -27.88 -38.58 -20.22
CA PRO A 486 -28.20 -39.86 -20.87
C PRO A 486 -27.89 -41.05 -19.95
N ALA A 487 -28.58 -42.18 -20.18
CA ALA A 487 -28.31 -43.41 -19.43
C ALA A 487 -26.83 -43.80 -19.57
N GLY A 488 -26.20 -44.20 -18.45
CA GLY A 488 -24.81 -44.64 -18.39
C GLY A 488 -23.77 -43.51 -18.24
N CYS A 489 -24.18 -42.27 -18.15
CA CYS A 489 -23.27 -41.16 -17.79
C CYS A 489 -23.13 -41.00 -16.26
N SER A 490 -22.04 -40.39 -15.85
CA SER A 490 -21.77 -40.10 -14.45
C SER A 490 -20.94 -38.82 -14.29
N VAL A 491 -21.00 -38.25 -13.11
CA VAL A 491 -20.15 -37.13 -12.68
C VAL A 491 -19.41 -37.55 -11.42
N ASN A 492 -18.12 -37.30 -11.38
CA ASN A 492 -17.35 -37.50 -10.15
C ASN A 492 -17.72 -36.40 -9.13
N PRO A 493 -18.21 -36.74 -7.94
CA PRO A 493 -18.75 -35.78 -6.98
C PRO A 493 -17.70 -34.83 -6.39
N SER A 494 -16.42 -35.19 -6.43
CA SER A 494 -15.34 -34.37 -5.88
C SER A 494 -14.59 -33.55 -6.93
N THR A 495 -14.53 -34.05 -8.19
CA THR A 495 -13.72 -33.42 -9.24
C THR A 495 -14.55 -32.74 -10.32
N GLY A 496 -15.87 -32.92 -10.33
CA GLY A 496 -16.75 -32.43 -11.39
C GLY A 496 -16.53 -33.06 -12.76
N THR A 497 -15.74 -34.13 -12.86
CA THR A 497 -15.46 -34.78 -14.14
C THR A 497 -16.68 -35.58 -14.60
N PHE A 498 -17.27 -35.16 -15.71
CA PHE A 498 -18.33 -35.92 -16.40
C PHE A 498 -17.72 -36.98 -17.28
N THR A 499 -18.28 -38.20 -17.23
CA THR A 499 -17.89 -39.32 -18.09
C THR A 499 -19.11 -39.99 -18.67
N TRP A 500 -19.03 -40.37 -19.94
CA TRP A 500 -20.07 -41.11 -20.65
C TRP A 500 -19.48 -41.86 -21.82
N ARG A 501 -19.96 -43.08 -22.03
CA ARG A 501 -19.72 -43.90 -23.25
C ARG A 501 -21.08 -44.28 -23.83
N PRO A 502 -21.57 -43.59 -24.88
CA PRO A 502 -22.87 -43.88 -25.44
C PRO A 502 -22.90 -45.25 -26.11
N THR A 503 -24.00 -45.95 -25.94
CA THR A 503 -24.24 -47.23 -26.61
C THR A 503 -24.70 -47.03 -28.05
N ILE A 504 -24.70 -48.11 -28.87
CA ILE A 504 -25.27 -48.08 -30.22
C ILE A 504 -26.75 -47.69 -30.22
N ALA A 505 -27.52 -48.11 -29.22
CA ALA A 505 -28.93 -47.76 -29.10
C ALA A 505 -29.17 -46.25 -28.85
N GLN A 506 -28.15 -45.55 -28.45
CA GLN A 506 -28.18 -44.10 -28.21
C GLN A 506 -27.71 -43.27 -29.42
N SER A 507 -27.38 -43.91 -30.54
CA SER A 507 -26.90 -43.26 -31.76
C SER A 507 -27.98 -42.41 -32.44
N GLY A 508 -27.60 -41.33 -33.12
CA GLY A 508 -28.47 -40.43 -33.86
C GLY A 508 -29.29 -39.46 -33.00
N VAL A 509 -29.02 -39.39 -31.71
CA VAL A 509 -29.81 -38.59 -30.76
C VAL A 509 -28.93 -37.54 -30.08
N THR A 510 -29.51 -36.39 -29.80
CA THR A 510 -28.91 -35.30 -28.99
C THR A 510 -29.45 -35.39 -27.56
N TYR A 511 -28.54 -35.48 -26.61
CA TYR A 511 -28.82 -35.60 -25.19
C TYR A 511 -28.48 -34.34 -24.44
N PRO A 512 -29.42 -33.71 -23.69
CA PRO A 512 -29.11 -32.67 -22.76
C PRO A 512 -28.40 -33.24 -21.54
N VAL A 513 -27.44 -32.48 -21.01
CA VAL A 513 -26.72 -32.78 -19.76
C VAL A 513 -26.78 -31.59 -18.87
N ALA A 514 -27.10 -31.80 -17.59
CA ALA A 514 -27.08 -30.78 -16.54
C ALA A 514 -26.26 -31.28 -15.37
N ILE A 515 -25.25 -30.50 -14.98
CA ILE A 515 -24.36 -30.78 -13.85
C ILE A 515 -24.45 -29.62 -12.87
N ARG A 516 -24.70 -29.91 -11.62
CA ARG A 516 -24.77 -28.91 -10.54
C ARG A 516 -23.49 -28.95 -9.70
N ALA A 517 -22.89 -27.77 -9.46
CA ALA A 517 -21.92 -27.55 -8.41
C ALA A 517 -22.64 -26.93 -7.21
N THR A 518 -22.30 -27.37 -6.00
CA THR A 518 -22.86 -26.88 -4.74
C THR A 518 -21.73 -26.69 -3.75
N GLU A 519 -21.70 -25.57 -3.05
CA GLU A 519 -20.76 -25.31 -1.97
C GLU A 519 -20.99 -26.25 -0.79
N SER A 520 -19.91 -26.58 -0.11
CA SER A 520 -19.95 -27.35 1.14
C SER A 520 -20.28 -26.44 2.32
N GLY A 521 -21.21 -26.85 3.18
CA GLY A 521 -21.54 -26.14 4.41
C GLY A 521 -22.98 -25.69 4.51
N THR A 522 -23.32 -25.04 5.61
CA THR A 522 -24.69 -24.57 5.90
C THR A 522 -24.97 -23.31 5.07
N GLY A 523 -25.99 -23.35 4.22
CA GLY A 523 -26.38 -22.21 3.38
C GLY A 523 -25.60 -22.08 2.07
N GLY A 524 -24.85 -23.13 1.69
CA GLY A 524 -24.11 -23.15 0.44
C GLY A 524 -24.97 -22.96 -0.80
N LEU A 525 -24.53 -22.11 -1.70
CA LEU A 525 -25.19 -21.81 -2.97
C LEU A 525 -24.84 -22.85 -4.03
N SER A 526 -25.54 -22.81 -5.15
CA SER A 526 -25.27 -23.74 -6.24
C SER A 526 -25.53 -23.13 -7.60
N SER A 527 -24.81 -23.59 -8.60
CA SER A 527 -25.06 -23.28 -10.00
C SER A 527 -25.15 -24.54 -10.86
N THR A 528 -25.68 -24.41 -12.06
CA THR A 528 -25.88 -25.55 -12.97
C THR A 528 -25.30 -25.24 -14.33
N LEU A 529 -24.40 -26.12 -14.78
CA LEU A 529 -23.87 -26.13 -16.14
C LEU A 529 -24.79 -26.96 -17.03
N ASN A 530 -25.22 -26.39 -18.15
CA ASN A 530 -26.03 -27.08 -19.15
C ASN A 530 -25.27 -27.15 -20.49
N PHE A 531 -25.25 -28.31 -21.11
CA PHE A 531 -24.72 -28.51 -22.46
C PHE A 531 -25.43 -29.67 -23.16
N GLN A 532 -25.18 -29.84 -24.44
CA GLN A 532 -25.73 -30.94 -25.23
C GLN A 532 -24.61 -31.81 -25.80
N THR A 533 -24.86 -33.12 -25.88
CA THR A 533 -23.99 -34.06 -26.56
C THR A 533 -24.78 -34.78 -27.62
N THR A 534 -24.37 -34.64 -28.88
CA THR A 534 -24.97 -35.36 -30.04
C THR A 534 -24.17 -36.62 -30.27
N VAL A 535 -24.84 -37.76 -30.30
CA VAL A 535 -24.24 -39.02 -30.71
C VAL A 535 -24.50 -39.24 -32.20
N ASN A 536 -23.44 -39.34 -32.98
CA ASN A 536 -23.57 -39.61 -34.42
C ASN A 536 -24.35 -40.88 -34.68
N SER A 537 -25.04 -40.97 -35.83
CA SER A 537 -25.69 -42.22 -36.25
C SER A 537 -24.68 -43.34 -36.38
N ALA A 538 -25.05 -44.50 -35.93
CA ALA A 538 -24.22 -45.69 -36.12
C ALA A 538 -24.17 -46.06 -37.62
N THR A 539 -22.97 -46.33 -38.11
CA THR A 539 -22.77 -46.75 -39.52
C THR A 539 -22.55 -48.26 -39.58
N ALA A 540 -23.34 -48.93 -40.41
CA ALA A 540 -23.19 -50.38 -40.62
C ALA A 540 -21.77 -50.68 -41.11
N PRO A 541 -21.11 -51.72 -40.55
CA PRO A 541 -19.81 -52.15 -41.01
C PRO A 541 -19.83 -52.69 -42.42
N GLN A 542 -18.78 -52.31 -43.17
CA GLN A 542 -18.52 -52.98 -44.49
C GLN A 542 -17.49 -54.08 -44.27
N VAL A 543 -17.79 -55.28 -44.73
CA VAL A 543 -16.94 -56.46 -44.53
C VAL A 543 -16.60 -57.06 -45.86
N SER A 544 -15.34 -57.39 -46.07
CA SER A 544 -14.87 -58.24 -47.14
C SER A 544 -14.12 -59.47 -46.57
N THR A 545 -14.20 -60.55 -47.20
CA THR A 545 -13.55 -61.81 -46.79
C THR A 545 -12.49 -62.24 -47.80
N SER A 546 -11.35 -62.71 -47.31
CA SER A 546 -10.31 -63.31 -48.12
C SER A 546 -9.78 -64.60 -47.46
N TRP A 547 -9.40 -65.58 -48.25
CA TRP A 547 -8.65 -66.70 -47.73
C TRP A 547 -7.17 -66.37 -47.67
N ILE A 548 -6.55 -66.74 -46.57
CA ILE A 548 -5.09 -66.74 -46.42
C ILE A 548 -4.68 -68.20 -46.60
N SER A 549 -3.88 -68.48 -47.64
CA SER A 549 -3.34 -69.79 -47.88
C SER A 549 -2.48 -70.21 -46.68
N GLY A 550 -2.74 -71.43 -46.19
CA GLY A 550 -1.85 -72.04 -45.20
C GLY A 550 -0.49 -72.39 -45.83
N ASP A 551 0.52 -72.49 -45.03
CA ASP A 551 1.83 -73.05 -45.39
C ASP A 551 1.98 -74.46 -44.85
N ALA A 552 3.17 -75.07 -44.94
CA ALA A 552 3.44 -76.40 -44.48
C ALA A 552 3.20 -76.65 -42.98
N GLN A 553 3.05 -75.58 -42.17
CA GLN A 553 2.85 -75.60 -40.72
C GLN A 553 1.52 -75.01 -40.27
N SER A 554 0.75 -74.35 -41.15
CA SER A 554 -0.50 -73.65 -40.80
C SER A 554 -1.65 -74.05 -41.71
N SER A 555 -2.87 -74.26 -41.17
CA SER A 555 -4.09 -74.49 -41.94
C SER A 555 -4.56 -73.15 -42.60
N PRO A 556 -5.27 -73.28 -43.78
CA PRO A 556 -5.90 -72.08 -44.38
C PRO A 556 -6.84 -71.36 -43.41
N GLN A 557 -6.79 -70.06 -43.42
CA GLN A 557 -7.55 -69.19 -42.53
C GLN A 557 -8.45 -68.25 -43.33
N VAL A 558 -9.52 -67.74 -42.73
CA VAL A 558 -10.33 -66.65 -43.29
C VAL A 558 -9.98 -65.36 -42.63
N GLN A 559 -9.64 -64.42 -43.44
CA GLN A 559 -9.43 -63.03 -43.01
C GLN A 559 -10.66 -62.18 -43.35
N LEU A 560 -11.18 -61.50 -42.36
CA LEU A 560 -12.26 -60.53 -42.47
C LEU A 560 -11.64 -59.10 -42.42
N SER A 561 -11.69 -58.42 -43.53
CA SER A 561 -11.30 -56.98 -43.55
C SER A 561 -12.54 -56.12 -43.38
N MET A 562 -12.54 -55.29 -42.35
CA MET A 562 -13.69 -54.50 -41.97
C MET A 562 -13.37 -53.03 -42.12
N ASN A 563 -14.32 -52.23 -42.66
CA ASN A 563 -14.37 -50.79 -42.59
C ASN A 563 -15.62 -50.39 -41.84
N GLY A 564 -15.53 -49.31 -41.07
CA GLY A 564 -16.64 -48.82 -40.25
C GLY A 564 -16.36 -47.53 -39.53
N GLN A 565 -17.08 -47.31 -38.47
CA GLN A 565 -17.00 -46.12 -37.62
C GLN A 565 -16.13 -46.41 -36.40
N LEU A 566 -15.22 -45.51 -36.06
CA LEU A 566 -14.47 -45.61 -34.81
C LEU A 566 -15.39 -45.37 -33.62
N GLY A 567 -15.19 -46.14 -32.56
CA GLY A 567 -15.92 -46.03 -31.29
C GLY A 567 -16.70 -47.29 -30.91
N PRO A 568 -17.59 -47.82 -31.79
CA PRO A 568 -18.30 -49.08 -31.50
C PRO A 568 -17.37 -50.26 -31.34
N ASP A 569 -17.77 -51.20 -30.50
CA ASP A 569 -17.19 -52.54 -30.50
C ASP A 569 -17.79 -53.33 -31.68
N TYR A 570 -16.99 -54.21 -32.28
CA TYR A 570 -17.38 -55.03 -33.39
C TYR A 570 -17.40 -56.51 -32.95
N LEU A 571 -18.59 -57.06 -32.87
CA LEU A 571 -18.77 -58.50 -32.54
C LEU A 571 -18.76 -59.28 -33.79
N VAL A 572 -17.79 -60.19 -33.91
CA VAL A 572 -17.66 -61.13 -35.05
C VAL A 572 -18.40 -62.41 -34.74
N TRP A 573 -19.39 -62.68 -35.54
CA TRP A 573 -20.23 -63.92 -35.43
C TRP A 573 -20.00 -64.79 -36.61
N ALA A 574 -20.10 -66.12 -36.38
CA ALA A 574 -20.05 -67.11 -37.42
C ALA A 574 -21.22 -68.06 -37.29
N SER A 575 -21.60 -68.64 -38.45
CA SER A 575 -22.65 -69.70 -38.57
C SER A 575 -22.27 -70.66 -39.66
N GLU A 576 -22.74 -71.91 -39.55
CA GLU A 576 -22.62 -72.91 -40.58
C GLU A 576 -23.91 -73.09 -41.41
N ASP A 577 -25.04 -72.61 -40.86
CA ASP A 577 -26.39 -72.86 -41.39
C ASP A 577 -27.23 -71.56 -41.56
N LEU A 578 -26.69 -70.41 -41.24
CA LEU A 578 -27.36 -69.09 -41.23
C LEU A 578 -28.48 -68.94 -40.18
N VAL A 579 -28.68 -69.93 -39.33
CA VAL A 579 -29.70 -69.97 -38.27
C VAL A 579 -29.03 -69.86 -36.90
N ASN A 580 -28.06 -70.73 -36.68
CA ASN A 580 -27.32 -70.78 -35.42
C ASN A 580 -26.03 -70.02 -35.53
N TRP A 581 -25.98 -68.90 -34.79
CA TRP A 581 -24.85 -68.01 -34.81
C TRP A 581 -24.10 -68.05 -33.45
N PHE A 582 -22.79 -68.13 -33.49
CA PHE A 582 -21.93 -68.10 -32.31
C PHE A 582 -20.90 -66.98 -32.44
N ASN A 583 -20.60 -66.35 -31.31
CA ASN A 583 -19.67 -65.24 -31.24
C ASN A 583 -18.22 -65.72 -31.26
N LEU A 584 -17.43 -65.31 -32.25
CA LEU A 584 -16.01 -65.60 -32.36
C LEU A 584 -15.14 -64.67 -31.48
N GLY A 585 -15.65 -63.48 -31.19
CA GLY A 585 -14.95 -62.49 -30.36
C GLY A 585 -15.43 -61.07 -30.62
N THR A 586 -14.89 -60.18 -29.84
CA THR A 586 -15.15 -58.71 -29.90
C THR A 586 -13.86 -57.99 -30.20
N ALA A 587 -13.89 -57.00 -31.07
CA ALA A 587 -12.79 -56.08 -31.37
C ALA A 587 -13.23 -54.64 -31.17
N THR A 588 -12.32 -53.81 -30.68
CA THR A 588 -12.49 -52.37 -30.58
C THR A 588 -11.44 -51.67 -31.45
N PRO A 589 -11.72 -51.51 -32.78
CA PRO A 589 -10.74 -50.97 -33.70
C PRO A 589 -10.35 -49.54 -33.36
N THR A 590 -9.08 -49.24 -33.41
CA THR A 590 -8.53 -47.87 -33.29
C THR A 590 -8.23 -47.24 -34.65
N THR A 591 -8.23 -48.08 -35.72
CA THR A 591 -8.03 -47.66 -37.12
C THR A 591 -8.81 -48.57 -38.06
N PHE A 592 -9.09 -48.06 -39.26
CA PHE A 592 -9.66 -48.86 -40.36
C PHE A 592 -8.77 -48.76 -41.61
N PRO A 593 -8.74 -49.81 -42.51
CA PRO A 593 -9.43 -51.10 -42.36
C PRO A 593 -8.85 -51.89 -41.17
N PHE A 594 -9.75 -52.57 -40.45
CA PHE A 594 -9.40 -53.47 -39.35
C PHE A 594 -9.51 -54.92 -39.84
N VAL A 595 -8.57 -55.73 -39.44
CA VAL A 595 -8.52 -57.10 -39.87
C VAL A 595 -8.72 -58.06 -38.69
N TRP A 596 -9.66 -59.03 -38.88
CA TRP A 596 -9.90 -60.12 -37.96
C TRP A 596 -9.60 -61.42 -38.66
N THR A 597 -8.93 -62.42 -38.06
CA THR A 597 -8.61 -63.70 -38.64
C THR A 597 -9.32 -64.81 -37.88
N ASP A 598 -10.11 -65.60 -38.61
CA ASP A 598 -10.62 -66.85 -38.10
C ASP A 598 -9.64 -67.99 -38.45
N ALA A 599 -8.81 -68.35 -37.49
CA ALA A 599 -7.80 -69.39 -37.63
C ALA A 599 -8.41 -70.84 -37.77
N ASN A 600 -9.64 -70.98 -37.33
CA ASN A 600 -10.33 -72.26 -37.34
C ASN A 600 -11.25 -72.47 -38.56
N ALA A 601 -11.29 -71.54 -39.48
CA ALA A 601 -12.21 -71.56 -40.63
C ALA A 601 -12.10 -72.81 -41.46
N SER A 602 -10.91 -73.38 -41.62
CA SER A 602 -10.65 -74.63 -42.37
C SER A 602 -11.25 -75.92 -41.74
N GLN A 603 -11.68 -75.83 -40.48
CA GLN A 603 -12.32 -76.99 -39.81
C GLN A 603 -13.78 -77.15 -40.20
N TYR A 604 -14.33 -76.19 -40.92
CA TYR A 604 -15.74 -76.15 -41.29
C TYR A 604 -15.91 -76.23 -42.82
N PRO A 605 -16.79 -77.05 -43.34
CA PRO A 605 -16.99 -77.23 -44.80
C PRO A 605 -17.59 -75.99 -45.46
N LYS A 606 -18.31 -75.16 -44.67
CA LYS A 606 -18.78 -73.83 -45.04
C LYS A 606 -19.00 -73.00 -43.79
N ARG A 607 -18.72 -71.71 -43.87
CA ARG A 607 -18.87 -70.76 -42.74
C ARG A 607 -19.32 -69.42 -43.27
N PHE A 608 -20.35 -68.87 -42.63
CA PHE A 608 -20.88 -67.52 -42.86
C PHE A 608 -20.44 -66.58 -41.71
N TYR A 609 -20.22 -65.36 -42.05
CA TYR A 609 -19.80 -64.35 -41.03
C TYR A 609 -20.79 -63.19 -40.99
N GLN A 610 -21.05 -62.74 -39.81
CA GLN A 610 -21.84 -61.53 -39.55
C GLN A 610 -21.10 -60.64 -38.55
N ILE A 611 -21.01 -59.33 -38.86
CA ILE A 611 -20.48 -58.37 -37.94
C ILE A 611 -21.64 -57.59 -37.37
N ARG A 612 -21.71 -57.51 -36.03
CA ARG A 612 -22.68 -56.72 -35.29
C ARG A 612 -21.94 -55.63 -34.54
N LEU A 613 -22.56 -54.44 -34.47
CA LEU A 613 -22.04 -53.41 -33.63
C LEU A 613 -22.43 -53.68 -32.16
N GLY A 614 -21.48 -53.58 -31.29
CA GLY A 614 -21.64 -53.75 -29.84
C GLY A 614 -21.72 -52.45 -29.10
N PRO A 615 -22.07 -52.49 -27.80
CA PRO A 615 -22.23 -51.33 -26.93
C PRO A 615 -20.96 -50.53 -26.77
#